data_237c4fbff1e6a61c7955d1a06b2ac1bf
#
_entry.id   237c4fbff1e6a61c7955d1a06b2ac1bf
#
_cell.length_a   1.000
_cell.length_b   1.000
_cell.length_c   1.000
_cell.angle_alpha   90.00
_cell.angle_beta   90.00
_cell.angle_gamma   90.00
#
_symmetry.space_group_name_H-M   'P 1'
#
loop_
_entity.id
_entity.type
_entity.pdbx_description
1 polymer ?
#
loop_
_entity_poly.entity_id
_entity_poly.type
_entity_poly.pdbx_seq_one_letter_code
_entity_poly.pdbx_strand_id
1 'polypeptide(L)'
;MMNIWNPVYDDWVGVWDDRVLPRFAYYDWVRYSSYTPGSGNSGTDNNFTFQWQDDFNDFDDSRWEKKHNHTWGGNQSTFIRENIVFEDGYLILCLTSEDNIGYQDQEKPVLLWARARGDSILAQFSEELDPESSQNESNFSVSGANVISAELMGNLSTVKLKVSDMSLEENHNLIIFGIEDDND
;
A
#
# COMPACT_ATOMS: atom_id res chain seq x y z
N MET A 1 18.28 -9.42 10.88
CA MET A 1 16.90 -9.91 10.98
C MET A 1 15.98 -8.71 11.00
N MET A 2 14.95 -8.71 10.16
CA MET A 2 13.85 -7.74 10.19
C MET A 2 12.62 -8.43 10.75
N ASN A 3 11.86 -7.75 11.61
CA ASN A 3 10.65 -8.30 12.22
C ASN A 3 9.73 -7.18 12.72
N ILE A 4 8.46 -7.51 12.89
CA ILE A 4 7.46 -6.78 13.66
C ILE A 4 6.88 -7.75 14.69
N TRP A 5 6.67 -7.33 15.92
CA TRP A 5 6.25 -8.21 17.01
C TRP A 5 5.71 -7.42 18.21
N ASN A 6 4.93 -8.05 19.06
CA ASN A 6 4.49 -7.45 20.32
C ASN A 6 5.06 -8.25 21.53
N PRO A 7 5.81 -7.60 22.42
CA PRO A 7 6.36 -8.23 23.61
C PRO A 7 5.31 -8.42 24.71
N VAL A 8 5.60 -9.35 25.62
CA VAL A 8 4.80 -9.59 26.85
C VAL A 8 5.09 -8.58 27.98
N TYR A 9 5.89 -7.56 27.74
CA TYR A 9 6.41 -6.66 28.76
C TYR A 9 5.64 -5.33 28.79
N ASP A 10 4.51 -5.30 29.50
CA ASP A 10 3.61 -4.13 29.57
C ASP A 10 4.29 -2.87 30.13
N ASP A 11 5.26 -3.02 31.03
CA ASP A 11 6.06 -1.93 31.59
C ASP A 11 7.03 -1.29 30.59
N TRP A 12 7.31 -1.97 29.49
CA TRP A 12 8.17 -1.47 28.41
C TRP A 12 7.38 -0.87 27.24
N VAL A 13 6.30 -1.52 26.83
CA VAL A 13 5.56 -1.15 25.59
C VAL A 13 4.13 -0.73 25.86
N GLY A 14 3.65 -0.80 27.10
CA GLY A 14 2.25 -0.59 27.46
C GLY A 14 1.42 -1.87 27.32
N VAL A 15 0.20 -1.81 27.83
CA VAL A 15 -0.75 -2.92 27.72
C VAL A 15 -1.15 -3.09 26.27
N TRP A 16 -1.05 -4.33 25.78
CA TRP A 16 -1.44 -4.66 24.43
C TRP A 16 -2.95 -4.55 24.22
N ASP A 17 -3.37 -4.07 23.06
CA ASP A 17 -4.76 -3.92 22.65
C ASP A 17 -4.94 -4.43 21.22
N ASP A 18 -5.61 -5.56 21.03
CA ASP A 18 -5.84 -6.18 19.72
C ASP A 18 -6.59 -5.28 18.73
N ARG A 19 -7.32 -4.27 19.24
CA ARG A 19 -8.01 -3.29 18.39
C ARG A 19 -7.08 -2.40 17.57
N VAL A 20 -5.77 -2.46 17.83
CA VAL A 20 -4.80 -1.73 17.02
C VAL A 20 -4.38 -2.47 15.76
N LEU A 21 -4.71 -3.76 15.64
CA LEU A 21 -4.40 -4.56 14.46
C LEU A 21 -5.31 -4.19 13.27
N PRO A 22 -4.80 -4.31 12.04
CA PRO A 22 -3.44 -4.70 11.67
C PRO A 22 -2.42 -3.57 11.87
N ARG A 23 -1.11 -3.94 11.90
CA ARG A 23 0.00 -2.99 11.86
C ARG A 23 1.04 -3.47 10.85
N PHE A 24 1.61 -2.52 10.11
CA PHE A 24 2.55 -2.79 9.04
C PHE A 24 3.86 -2.04 9.26
N ALA A 25 4.97 -2.68 8.92
CA ALA A 25 6.29 -2.05 8.88
C ALA A 25 6.84 -2.17 7.47
N TYR A 26 7.05 -1.03 6.82
CA TYR A 26 7.52 -0.92 5.45
C TYR A 26 9.03 -0.71 5.42
N TYR A 27 9.72 -1.47 4.58
CA TYR A 27 11.15 -1.34 4.30
C TYR A 27 11.31 -1.14 2.79
N ASP A 28 11.77 0.04 2.40
CA ASP A 28 12.04 0.40 1.01
C ASP A 28 13.30 -0.31 0.50
N TRP A 29 14.36 -0.26 1.30
CA TRP A 29 15.60 -0.96 0.99
C TRP A 29 16.42 -1.27 2.23
N VAL A 30 17.36 -2.21 2.09
CA VAL A 30 18.41 -2.45 3.07
C VAL A 30 19.77 -2.49 2.39
N ARG A 31 20.76 -1.85 3.02
CA ARG A 31 22.13 -1.83 2.52
C ARG A 31 23.10 -2.37 3.58
N TYR A 32 24.00 -3.21 3.14
CA TYR A 32 25.10 -3.67 3.96
C TYR A 32 26.45 -3.15 3.45
N SER A 33 27.22 -2.61 4.36
CA SER A 33 28.62 -2.21 4.13
C SER A 33 29.49 -2.81 5.20
N SER A 34 30.62 -3.39 4.82
CA SER A 34 31.62 -3.87 5.77
C SER A 34 32.42 -2.70 6.33
N TYR A 35 32.82 -2.80 7.60
CA TYR A 35 33.67 -1.81 8.24
C TYR A 35 35.13 -2.06 7.84
N THR A 36 35.73 -1.08 7.14
CA THR A 36 37.10 -1.13 6.58
C THR A 36 37.82 0.19 6.87
N PRO A 37 38.30 0.41 8.12
CA PRO A 37 38.84 1.70 8.56
C PRO A 37 39.90 2.28 7.64
N GLY A 38 39.64 3.49 7.10
CA GLY A 38 40.57 4.24 6.22
C GLY A 38 40.86 3.61 4.86
N SER A 39 40.21 2.49 4.50
CA SER A 39 40.44 1.76 3.24
C SER A 39 39.19 1.40 2.47
N GLY A 40 38.02 1.90 2.90
CA GLY A 40 36.74 1.73 2.21
C GLY A 40 36.52 2.75 1.10
N ASN A 41 35.28 2.78 0.59
CA ASN A 41 34.87 3.66 -0.50
C ASN A 41 33.65 4.53 -0.16
N SER A 42 33.15 4.47 1.07
CA SER A 42 31.98 5.22 1.53
C SER A 42 32.04 5.55 3.03
N GLY A 43 31.17 6.47 3.46
CA GLY A 43 31.08 6.95 4.83
C GLY A 43 32.19 7.93 5.23
N THR A 44 32.16 8.39 6.49
CA THR A 44 33.16 9.30 7.03
C THR A 44 34.55 8.63 7.00
N ASP A 45 35.55 9.34 6.52
CA ASP A 45 36.94 8.87 6.38
C ASP A 45 37.08 7.56 5.57
N ASN A 46 36.15 7.27 4.66
CA ASN A 46 36.16 6.03 3.89
C ASN A 46 36.26 4.78 4.77
N ASN A 47 35.52 4.74 5.87
CA ASN A 47 35.59 3.63 6.82
C ASN A 47 34.72 2.42 6.43
N PHE A 48 33.93 2.52 5.35
CA PHE A 48 33.03 1.45 4.93
C PHE A 48 33.23 1.07 3.46
N THR A 49 33.05 -0.20 3.19
CA THR A 49 33.04 -0.74 1.82
C THR A 49 31.65 -1.30 1.53
N PHE A 50 30.96 -0.74 0.54
CA PHE A 50 29.67 -1.25 0.08
C PHE A 50 29.79 -2.72 -0.33
N GLN A 51 28.86 -3.54 0.09
CA GLN A 51 28.79 -4.97 -0.25
C GLN A 51 27.58 -5.27 -1.11
N TRP A 52 26.39 -4.93 -0.64
CA TRP A 52 25.14 -5.19 -1.35
C TRP A 52 24.01 -4.28 -0.85
N GLN A 53 22.97 -4.17 -1.67
CA GLN A 53 21.70 -3.56 -1.37
C GLN A 53 20.59 -4.50 -1.85
N ASP A 54 19.49 -4.52 -1.15
CA ASP A 54 18.24 -5.16 -1.54
C ASP A 54 17.16 -4.09 -1.52
N ASP A 55 16.49 -3.90 -2.64
CA ASP A 55 15.43 -2.91 -2.85
C ASP A 55 14.03 -3.56 -2.80
N PHE A 56 13.97 -4.79 -2.33
CA PHE A 56 12.75 -5.56 -2.05
C PHE A 56 11.71 -5.64 -3.18
N ASN A 57 12.16 -5.53 -4.44
CA ASN A 57 11.27 -5.74 -5.59
C ASN A 57 10.71 -7.16 -5.65
N ASP A 58 11.46 -8.13 -5.11
CA ASP A 58 11.10 -9.55 -5.02
C ASP A 58 11.77 -10.21 -3.82
N PHE A 59 11.34 -11.43 -3.47
CA PHE A 59 11.99 -12.20 -2.42
C PHE A 59 13.29 -12.87 -2.91
N ASP A 60 14.43 -12.43 -2.40
CA ASP A 60 15.73 -13.06 -2.63
C ASP A 60 15.97 -14.19 -1.62
N ASP A 61 15.63 -15.44 -1.98
CA ASP A 61 15.77 -16.63 -1.14
C ASP A 61 17.24 -17.04 -0.92
N SER A 62 18.18 -16.51 -1.71
CA SER A 62 19.61 -16.72 -1.50
C SER A 62 20.15 -15.90 -0.32
N ARG A 63 19.45 -14.83 0.08
CA ARG A 63 19.82 -13.89 1.13
C ARG A 63 18.93 -13.97 2.36
N TRP A 64 17.63 -14.19 2.14
CA TRP A 64 16.62 -14.12 3.19
C TRP A 64 15.90 -15.43 3.40
N GLU A 65 15.41 -15.63 4.60
CA GLU A 65 14.53 -16.74 4.95
C GLU A 65 13.26 -16.19 5.58
N LYS A 66 12.10 -16.54 5.03
CA LYS A 66 10.79 -16.29 5.64
C LYS A 66 10.54 -17.33 6.73
N LYS A 67 10.56 -16.93 8.00
CA LYS A 67 10.19 -17.82 9.11
C LYS A 67 8.69 -18.10 9.10
N HIS A 68 8.33 -19.34 9.47
CA HIS A 68 6.94 -19.79 9.53
C HIS A 68 6.73 -20.65 10.79
N ASN A 69 5.59 -20.45 11.47
CA ASN A 69 5.27 -21.10 12.74
C ASN A 69 6.39 -20.97 13.78
N HIS A 70 6.96 -19.77 13.87
CA HIS A 70 8.09 -19.50 14.76
C HIS A 70 7.75 -18.37 15.73
N THR A 71 8.15 -18.57 16.98
CA THR A 71 8.09 -17.56 18.04
C THR A 71 9.24 -17.78 19.01
N TRP A 72 9.39 -16.90 20.01
CA TRP A 72 10.36 -17.06 21.11
C TRP A 72 9.75 -16.57 22.43
N GLY A 73 10.40 -16.90 23.56
CA GLY A 73 9.96 -16.44 24.87
C GLY A 73 9.96 -14.91 24.95
N GLY A 74 8.86 -14.34 25.42
CA GLY A 74 8.66 -12.89 25.50
C GLY A 74 8.00 -12.24 24.28
N ASN A 75 7.71 -13.00 23.23
CA ASN A 75 6.91 -12.57 22.08
C ASN A 75 5.50 -13.18 22.15
N GLN A 76 4.47 -12.36 21.96
CA GLN A 76 3.08 -12.80 21.89
C GLN A 76 2.66 -13.21 20.47
N SER A 77 3.45 -12.80 19.46
CA SER A 77 3.14 -13.06 18.05
C SER A 77 3.79 -14.36 17.57
N THR A 78 3.15 -15.04 16.61
CA THR A 78 3.72 -16.13 15.84
C THR A 78 4.07 -15.62 14.45
N PHE A 79 5.34 -15.79 14.04
CA PHE A 79 5.75 -15.44 12.67
C PHE A 79 5.24 -16.46 11.68
N ILE A 80 4.57 -15.97 10.64
CA ILE A 80 4.08 -16.76 9.52
C ILE A 80 4.57 -16.14 8.21
N ARG A 81 4.69 -16.95 7.14
CA ARG A 81 5.22 -16.49 5.85
C ARG A 81 4.32 -15.49 5.16
N GLU A 82 3.04 -15.66 5.34
CA GLU A 82 1.96 -14.85 4.76
C GLU A 82 2.01 -13.40 5.23
N ASN A 83 2.59 -13.15 6.40
CA ASN A 83 2.81 -11.82 6.96
C ASN A 83 4.15 -11.17 6.52
N ILE A 84 4.76 -11.70 5.45
CA ILE A 84 5.97 -11.17 4.82
C ILE A 84 5.67 -10.95 3.35
N VAL A 85 5.24 -9.75 3.00
CA VAL A 85 4.74 -9.37 1.69
C VAL A 85 5.79 -8.52 0.97
N PHE A 86 5.87 -8.64 -0.36
CA PHE A 86 6.67 -7.81 -1.25
C PHE A 86 5.72 -7.19 -2.25
N GLU A 87 5.56 -5.87 -2.16
CA GLU A 87 4.58 -5.14 -2.95
C GLU A 87 5.09 -3.71 -3.18
N ASP A 88 4.91 -3.18 -4.36
CA ASP A 88 5.31 -1.82 -4.77
C ASP A 88 6.77 -1.43 -4.44
N GLY A 89 7.68 -2.40 -4.46
CA GLY A 89 9.08 -2.19 -4.11
C GLY A 89 9.35 -2.11 -2.60
N TYR A 90 8.39 -2.53 -1.77
CA TYR A 90 8.55 -2.62 -0.32
C TYR A 90 8.57 -4.07 0.16
N LEU A 91 9.38 -4.33 1.18
CA LEU A 91 9.13 -5.43 2.10
C LEU A 91 8.16 -4.94 3.18
N ILE A 92 6.98 -5.52 3.26
CA ILE A 92 5.96 -5.22 4.23
C ILE A 92 5.90 -6.35 5.26
N LEU A 93 6.20 -6.04 6.51
CA LEU A 93 6.03 -6.97 7.62
C LEU A 93 4.71 -6.67 8.32
N CYS A 94 3.84 -7.67 8.40
CA CYS A 94 2.49 -7.54 8.92
C CYS A 94 2.39 -8.11 10.33
N LEU A 95 1.76 -7.37 11.23
CA LEU A 95 1.30 -7.83 12.53
C LEU A 95 -0.24 -7.81 12.50
N THR A 96 -0.83 -8.98 12.42
CA THR A 96 -2.25 -9.18 12.10
C THR A 96 -2.93 -10.10 13.12
N SER A 97 -4.26 -10.11 13.11
CA SER A 97 -5.05 -11.15 13.79
C SER A 97 -5.05 -12.46 12.96
N GLU A 98 -5.51 -13.55 13.57
CA GLU A 98 -5.65 -14.85 12.89
C GLU A 98 -6.69 -14.82 11.75
N ASP A 99 -7.67 -13.92 11.83
CA ASP A 99 -8.74 -13.80 10.84
C ASP A 99 -8.34 -12.92 9.65
N ASN A 100 -7.25 -12.14 9.76
CA ASN A 100 -6.84 -11.11 8.81
C ASN A 100 -5.34 -11.21 8.53
N ILE A 101 -4.91 -12.31 7.94
CA ILE A 101 -3.51 -12.61 7.65
C ILE A 101 -3.04 -11.90 6.38
N GLY A 102 -1.80 -11.40 6.40
CA GLY A 102 -1.17 -10.76 5.25
C GLY A 102 -1.26 -9.24 5.27
N TYR A 103 -0.86 -8.63 4.17
CA TYR A 103 -1.02 -7.20 3.95
C TYR A 103 -2.42 -6.92 3.42
N GLN A 104 -3.05 -5.94 4.01
CA GLN A 104 -4.29 -5.35 3.53
C GLN A 104 -4.03 -3.87 3.41
N ASP A 105 -4.18 -3.35 2.24
CA ASP A 105 -4.10 -1.93 2.02
C ASP A 105 -5.16 -1.21 2.88
N GLN A 106 -4.74 -0.17 3.58
CA GLN A 106 -5.60 0.65 4.45
C GLN A 106 -5.82 2.04 3.84
N GLU A 107 -5.11 2.34 2.78
CA GLU A 107 -5.28 3.59 2.05
C GLU A 107 -6.48 3.46 1.11
N LYS A 108 -7.27 4.50 1.05
CA LYS A 108 -8.41 4.54 0.12
C LYS A 108 -8.01 5.23 -1.17
N PRO A 109 -8.58 4.81 -2.31
CA PRO A 109 -8.31 5.46 -3.57
C PRO A 109 -8.55 6.98 -3.52
N VAL A 110 -7.54 7.75 -3.88
CA VAL A 110 -7.59 9.22 -3.91
C VAL A 110 -7.74 9.71 -5.34
N LEU A 111 -8.72 10.58 -5.60
CA LEU A 111 -8.84 11.22 -6.90
C LEU A 111 -7.64 12.16 -7.13
N LEU A 112 -6.80 11.85 -8.12
CA LEU A 112 -5.65 12.68 -8.50
C LEU A 112 -6.06 13.83 -9.41
N TRP A 113 -6.93 13.57 -10.37
CA TRP A 113 -7.50 14.58 -11.27
C TRP A 113 -8.78 14.09 -11.95
N ALA A 114 -9.62 15.04 -12.37
CA ALA A 114 -10.73 14.79 -13.28
C ALA A 114 -10.68 15.77 -14.45
N ARG A 115 -11.03 15.29 -15.66
CA ARG A 115 -11.04 16.09 -16.88
C ARG A 115 -12.29 15.80 -17.71
N ALA A 116 -13.03 16.85 -18.01
CA ALA A 116 -14.18 16.79 -18.92
C ALA A 116 -13.75 16.93 -20.39
N ARG A 117 -14.34 16.12 -21.25
CA ARG A 117 -14.18 16.18 -22.70
C ARG A 117 -15.48 15.77 -23.42
N GLY A 118 -16.18 16.74 -23.97
CA GLY A 118 -17.49 16.50 -24.61
C GLY A 118 -18.50 15.98 -23.58
N ASP A 119 -19.06 14.81 -23.84
CA ASP A 119 -20.04 14.12 -23.00
C ASP A 119 -19.39 13.11 -22.01
N SER A 120 -18.08 13.23 -21.80
CA SER A 120 -17.33 12.30 -20.95
C SER A 120 -16.46 13.04 -19.94
N ILE A 121 -16.27 12.41 -18.76
CA ILE A 121 -15.32 12.83 -17.72
C ILE A 121 -14.36 11.66 -17.50
N LEU A 122 -13.06 11.93 -17.51
CA LEU A 122 -12.05 10.99 -17.05
C LEU A 122 -11.64 11.37 -15.63
N ALA A 123 -11.70 10.42 -14.72
CA ALA A 123 -11.29 10.54 -13.32
C ALA A 123 -10.16 9.55 -13.06
N GLN A 124 -8.96 10.04 -12.71
CA GLN A 124 -7.78 9.25 -12.40
C GLN A 124 -7.58 9.17 -10.89
N PHE A 125 -7.36 7.96 -10.39
CA PHE A 125 -7.12 7.67 -8.99
C PHE A 125 -5.66 7.29 -8.73
N SER A 126 -5.29 7.27 -7.45
CA SER A 126 -3.94 6.97 -6.96
C SER A 126 -3.51 5.52 -7.18
N GLU A 127 -4.48 4.60 -7.30
CA GLU A 127 -4.27 3.16 -7.29
C GLU A 127 -5.30 2.42 -8.15
N GLU A 128 -5.18 1.09 -8.26
CA GLU A 128 -6.14 0.23 -8.93
C GLU A 128 -7.43 0.14 -8.13
N LEU A 129 -8.56 0.14 -8.84
CA LEU A 129 -9.88 0.23 -8.26
C LEU A 129 -10.62 -1.10 -8.36
N ASP A 130 -11.42 -1.40 -7.35
CA ASP A 130 -12.41 -2.48 -7.44
C ASP A 130 -13.37 -2.24 -8.61
N PRO A 131 -13.55 -3.24 -9.49
CA PRO A 131 -14.40 -3.08 -10.67
C PRO A 131 -15.89 -2.90 -10.33
N GLU A 132 -16.40 -3.45 -9.23
CA GLU A 132 -17.80 -3.36 -8.85
C GLU A 132 -18.15 -1.94 -8.38
N SER A 133 -17.33 -1.38 -7.48
CA SER A 133 -17.52 -0.04 -6.95
C SER A 133 -17.26 1.04 -8.00
N SER A 134 -16.20 0.90 -8.80
CA SER A 134 -15.75 1.89 -9.78
C SER A 134 -16.64 1.97 -11.03
N GLN A 135 -17.40 0.92 -11.37
CA GLN A 135 -18.31 0.89 -12.51
C GLN A 135 -19.77 1.13 -12.11
N ASN A 136 -20.04 1.38 -10.84
CA ASN A 136 -21.37 1.75 -10.37
C ASN A 136 -21.60 3.25 -10.58
N GLU A 137 -22.45 3.62 -11.56
CA GLU A 137 -22.74 5.02 -11.85
C GLU A 137 -23.32 5.80 -10.67
N SER A 138 -23.98 5.12 -9.72
CA SER A 138 -24.54 5.76 -8.53
C SER A 138 -23.48 6.28 -7.55
N ASN A 139 -22.23 5.84 -7.69
CA ASN A 139 -21.10 6.32 -6.91
C ASN A 139 -20.54 7.65 -7.41
N PHE A 140 -21.10 8.19 -8.48
CA PHE A 140 -20.67 9.46 -9.09
C PHE A 140 -21.82 10.43 -9.22
N SER A 141 -21.57 11.68 -8.89
CA SER A 141 -22.53 12.77 -9.11
C SER A 141 -21.84 13.98 -9.71
N VAL A 142 -22.44 14.57 -10.73
CA VAL A 142 -21.92 15.78 -11.39
C VAL A 142 -22.95 16.88 -11.30
N SER A 143 -22.56 18.04 -10.76
CA SER A 143 -23.47 19.18 -10.65
C SER A 143 -23.93 19.64 -12.04
N GLY A 144 -25.25 19.74 -12.27
CA GLY A 144 -25.82 20.21 -13.53
C GLY A 144 -25.71 19.23 -14.70
N ALA A 145 -25.40 17.95 -14.43
CA ALA A 145 -25.36 16.89 -15.43
C ALA A 145 -25.84 15.55 -14.83
N ASN A 146 -26.24 14.62 -15.71
CA ASN A 146 -26.61 13.28 -15.29
C ASN A 146 -25.50 12.31 -15.67
N VAL A 147 -25.03 11.49 -14.71
CA VAL A 147 -24.14 10.35 -14.99
C VAL A 147 -24.96 9.23 -15.59
N ILE A 148 -24.58 8.75 -16.78
CA ILE A 148 -25.27 7.71 -17.54
C ILE A 148 -24.60 6.35 -17.35
N SER A 149 -23.27 6.34 -17.27
CA SER A 149 -22.48 5.12 -17.03
C SER A 149 -21.11 5.48 -16.50
N ALA A 150 -20.52 4.52 -15.79
CA ALA A 150 -19.13 4.51 -15.37
C ALA A 150 -18.41 3.29 -15.95
N GLU A 151 -17.23 3.46 -16.51
CA GLU A 151 -16.41 2.44 -17.13
C GLU A 151 -14.99 2.50 -16.56
N LEU A 152 -14.53 1.43 -15.91
CA LEU A 152 -13.14 1.29 -15.49
C LEU A 152 -12.27 1.02 -16.71
N MET A 153 -11.25 1.84 -16.91
CA MET A 153 -10.33 1.74 -18.03
C MET A 153 -9.31 0.61 -17.81
N GLY A 154 -8.67 0.17 -18.91
CA GLY A 154 -7.73 -0.96 -18.86
C GLY A 154 -6.46 -0.75 -18.02
N ASN A 155 -6.24 0.45 -17.49
CA ASN A 155 -5.18 0.72 -16.50
C ASN A 155 -5.65 0.57 -15.03
N LEU A 156 -6.90 0.12 -14.84
CA LEU A 156 -7.56 -0.16 -13.57
C LEU A 156 -7.63 1.00 -12.57
N SER A 157 -7.10 2.16 -12.89
CA SER A 157 -7.04 3.35 -12.00
C SER A 157 -7.71 4.59 -12.60
N THR A 158 -8.32 4.47 -13.79
CA THR A 158 -9.07 5.55 -14.44
C THR A 158 -10.50 5.13 -14.69
N VAL A 159 -11.44 5.93 -14.22
CA VAL A 159 -12.87 5.77 -14.54
C VAL A 159 -13.26 6.78 -15.60
N LYS A 160 -13.92 6.30 -16.64
CA LYS A 160 -14.58 7.12 -17.66
C LYS A 160 -16.06 7.20 -17.39
N LEU A 161 -16.53 8.36 -17.02
CA LEU A 161 -17.96 8.65 -16.89
C LEU A 161 -18.53 9.14 -18.21
N LYS A 162 -19.68 8.62 -18.61
CA LYS A 162 -20.51 9.21 -19.64
C LYS A 162 -21.60 10.06 -18.98
N VAL A 163 -21.76 11.29 -19.44
CA VAL A 163 -22.70 12.26 -18.86
C VAL A 163 -23.62 12.85 -19.93
N SER A 164 -24.81 13.31 -19.54
CA SER A 164 -25.69 14.13 -20.36
C SER A 164 -25.94 15.47 -19.70
N ASP A 165 -26.37 16.44 -20.50
CA ASP A 165 -26.77 17.79 -20.07
C ASP A 165 -25.65 18.64 -19.47
N MET A 166 -24.38 18.22 -19.62
CA MET A 166 -23.22 18.95 -19.15
C MET A 166 -22.86 20.12 -20.07
N SER A 167 -22.81 21.33 -19.55
CA SER A 167 -22.31 22.51 -20.25
C SER A 167 -20.80 22.65 -20.07
N LEU A 168 -20.02 22.72 -21.13
CA LEU A 168 -18.57 22.94 -21.05
C LEU A 168 -18.19 24.41 -20.74
N GLU A 169 -19.17 25.31 -20.72
CA GLU A 169 -18.96 26.73 -20.39
C GLU A 169 -19.15 27.03 -18.88
N GLU A 170 -19.58 26.03 -18.09
CA GLU A 170 -19.85 26.14 -16.67
C GLU A 170 -18.87 25.31 -15.85
N ASN A 171 -18.69 25.70 -14.58
CA ASN A 171 -17.95 24.89 -13.61
C ASN A 171 -18.87 23.81 -13.04
N HIS A 172 -18.41 22.58 -13.05
CA HIS A 172 -19.10 21.45 -12.48
C HIS A 172 -18.32 20.89 -11.29
N ASN A 173 -19.04 20.41 -10.28
CA ASN A 173 -18.45 19.64 -9.19
C ASN A 173 -18.68 18.16 -9.47
N LEU A 174 -17.60 17.37 -9.48
CA LEU A 174 -17.67 15.92 -9.43
C LEU A 174 -17.57 15.48 -7.97
N ILE A 175 -18.56 14.74 -7.50
CA ILE A 175 -18.60 14.13 -6.17
C ILE A 175 -18.55 12.61 -6.37
N ILE A 176 -17.71 11.95 -5.60
CA ILE A 176 -17.43 10.53 -5.70
C ILE A 176 -17.64 9.91 -4.32
N PHE A 177 -18.29 8.75 -4.26
CA PHE A 177 -18.55 8.03 -3.02
C PHE A 177 -18.23 6.55 -3.18
N GLY A 178 -17.84 5.88 -2.08
CA GLY A 178 -17.80 4.42 -2.01
C GLY A 178 -16.99 3.76 -3.11
N ILE A 179 -15.92 4.41 -3.59
CA ILE A 179 -14.94 3.77 -4.44
C ILE A 179 -13.97 3.04 -3.53
N GLU A 180 -13.78 1.78 -3.85
CA GLU A 180 -12.92 0.84 -3.15
C GLU A 180 -11.73 0.50 -4.07
N ASP A 181 -10.61 0.08 -3.51
CA ASP A 181 -9.50 -0.48 -4.26
C ASP A 181 -9.71 -1.98 -4.54
N ASP A 182 -8.82 -2.58 -5.33
CA ASP A 182 -8.93 -4.01 -5.69
C ASP A 182 -8.55 -4.94 -4.52
N ASN A 183 -8.17 -4.39 -3.36
CA ASN A 183 -7.72 -5.13 -2.17
C ASN A 183 -8.64 -5.01 -0.96
N ASP A 184 -9.76 -4.26 -1.06
CA ASP A 184 -10.75 -4.06 0.02
C ASP A 184 -11.75 -5.23 0.16
#